data_51ac3e4f34eb1d4d81bbccc2f4dcd2bd
#
_entry.id   51ac3e4f34eb1d4d81bbccc2f4dcd2bd
#
_cell.length_a   1.000
_cell.length_b   1.000
_cell.length_c   1.000
_cell.angle_alpha   90.00
_cell.angle_beta   90.00
_cell.angle_gamma   90.00
#
_symmetry.space_group_name_H-M   'P 1'
#
loop_
_entity.id
_entity.type
_entity.pdbx_description
1 polymer ?
#
loop_
_entity_poly.entity_id
_entity_poly.type
_entity_poly.pdbx_seq_one_letter_code
_entity_poly.pdbx_strand_id
1 'polypeptide(L)'
;PGRSARPEPAAGDGDGDGDEDGKGDEAGDGHAGHETYEMNPAEFAEALDDRLGLDLEPKGKAVRERTTGDYNDVARTGPKGTLDFERLFKQGLKRTLATDFDEAYVTEALRVADWDVDDVFRWARGQSIPVSRAWLERRASDLDEPDRWDTIDAMEAACEMESTATRVRRDGVEDVALRRDDERYRHPEIREEKRKSVVVVNIRDVSGSMREEKRDLVERTLAPLDWYLSGKYDEAVFCYVAHDAEAWEVERAEFFGLRSGGGTRISAGYEFAAELLEEYPWREWNRYVFAAGDGENSHNDSEERVVPLMAEIDANLHAYVEVQPGTARRSNHGAVVEDAFGGGDDVAVARVHDEGDVLDAIETILASETEADE
;
A
#
# COMPACT_ATOMS: atom_id res chain seq x y z
N PRO A 1 29.03 1.63 11.42
CA PRO A 1 29.24 0.28 11.05
C PRO A 1 30.04 -0.45 12.12
N GLY A 2 29.42 -1.06 13.06
CA GLY A 2 29.97 -1.91 14.09
C GLY A 2 28.86 -2.45 14.95
N ARG A 3 28.16 -3.49 14.48
CA ARG A 3 27.19 -4.22 15.28
C ARG A 3 27.91 -4.81 16.50
N SER A 4 27.50 -4.41 17.70
CA SER A 4 27.96 -4.97 18.95
C SER A 4 27.50 -6.42 19.07
N ALA A 5 28.43 -7.33 19.39
CA ALA A 5 28.17 -8.75 19.50
C ALA A 5 27.42 -9.08 20.80
N ARG A 6 26.43 -9.93 20.70
CA ARG A 6 25.61 -10.55 21.73
C ARG A 6 26.44 -11.16 22.87
N PRO A 7 26.12 -10.96 24.15
CA PRO A 7 26.66 -11.78 25.21
C PRO A 7 26.02 -13.18 25.24
N GLU A 8 26.82 -14.24 25.38
CA GLU A 8 26.36 -15.63 25.45
C GLU A 8 25.69 -15.93 26.82
N PRO A 9 24.61 -16.73 26.85
CA PRO A 9 24.00 -17.14 28.09
C PRO A 9 24.85 -18.19 28.82
N ALA A 10 25.00 -18.02 30.13
CA ALA A 10 25.72 -18.95 31.02
C ALA A 10 24.93 -20.26 31.16
N ALA A 11 25.56 -21.39 30.82
CA ALA A 11 25.06 -22.73 31.05
C ALA A 11 25.12 -23.07 32.55
N GLY A 12 23.98 -23.43 33.12
CA GLY A 12 23.90 -24.00 34.46
C GLY A 12 23.60 -25.48 34.39
N ASP A 13 24.59 -26.33 34.67
CA ASP A 13 24.42 -27.77 34.91
C ASP A 13 23.74 -28.00 36.24
N GLY A 14 22.72 -28.87 36.25
CA GLY A 14 22.06 -29.34 37.45
C GLY A 14 21.39 -30.67 37.21
N ASP A 15 22.17 -31.76 37.35
CA ASP A 15 21.67 -33.14 37.44
C ASP A 15 20.87 -33.33 38.74
N GLY A 16 19.71 -33.99 38.62
CA GLY A 16 18.92 -34.44 39.75
C GLY A 16 17.92 -35.50 39.37
N ASP A 17 18.38 -36.77 39.44
CA ASP A 17 17.56 -37.98 39.41
C ASP A 17 16.60 -38.02 40.59
N GLY A 18 15.36 -38.43 40.37
CA GLY A 18 14.42 -38.72 41.44
C GLY A 18 13.15 -39.42 40.87
N ASP A 19 13.24 -40.74 40.77
CA ASP A 19 12.07 -41.60 40.61
C ASP A 19 11.21 -41.58 41.87
N GLU A 20 9.90 -41.39 41.74
CA GLU A 20 8.90 -42.00 42.65
C GLU A 20 7.53 -42.12 41.98
N ASP A 21 7.10 -43.37 41.90
CA ASP A 21 5.76 -43.87 41.54
C ASP A 21 4.67 -43.34 42.48
N GLY A 22 3.58 -42.80 41.95
CA GLY A 22 2.38 -42.49 42.70
C GLY A 22 1.11 -42.68 41.86
N LYS A 23 0.42 -43.79 42.17
CA LYS A 23 -0.89 -44.19 41.65
C LYS A 23 -1.99 -43.13 41.88
N GLY A 24 -2.76 -42.87 40.85
CA GLY A 24 -4.22 -42.86 40.77
C GLY A 24 -5.00 -41.87 41.60
N ASP A 25 -5.73 -41.00 40.90
CA ASP A 25 -7.18 -40.87 41.15
C ASP A 25 -7.84 -40.27 39.90
N GLU A 26 -8.86 -40.97 39.41
CA GLU A 26 -9.77 -40.53 38.38
C GLU A 26 -10.55 -39.30 38.91
N ALA A 27 -10.37 -38.17 38.32
CA ALA A 27 -11.24 -37.03 38.49
C ALA A 27 -11.75 -36.54 37.14
N GLY A 28 -13.04 -36.75 36.95
CA GLY A 28 -14.02 -36.01 36.20
C GLY A 28 -13.61 -35.38 34.86
N ASP A 29 -14.09 -36.02 33.82
CA ASP A 29 -14.23 -35.50 32.48
C ASP A 29 -15.14 -34.22 32.47
N GLY A 30 -14.55 -33.10 32.67
CA GLY A 30 -15.15 -31.77 32.45
C GLY A 30 -14.46 -31.11 31.28
N HIS A 31 -14.65 -31.64 30.07
CA HIS A 31 -14.35 -30.91 28.84
C HIS A 31 -15.34 -29.75 28.70
N ALA A 32 -15.06 -28.64 29.36
CA ALA A 32 -15.49 -27.36 28.85
C ALA A 32 -14.77 -27.19 27.50
N GLY A 33 -15.51 -27.41 26.41
CA GLY A 33 -15.00 -27.13 25.07
C GLY A 33 -14.56 -25.68 25.02
N HIS A 34 -13.28 -25.46 24.98
CA HIS A 34 -12.74 -24.17 24.60
C HIS A 34 -13.10 -24.00 23.14
N GLU A 35 -14.16 -23.24 22.85
CA GLU A 35 -14.41 -22.76 21.51
C GLU A 35 -13.22 -21.88 21.12
N THR A 36 -12.41 -22.36 20.19
CA THR A 36 -11.30 -21.61 19.63
C THR A 36 -11.92 -20.71 18.55
N TYR A 37 -11.97 -19.42 18.80
CA TYR A 37 -12.36 -18.45 17.80
C TYR A 37 -11.10 -18.06 17.00
N GLU A 38 -11.14 -18.31 15.70
CA GLU A 38 -10.15 -17.74 14.78
C GLU A 38 -10.63 -16.34 14.40
N MET A 39 -9.91 -15.32 14.83
CA MET A 39 -10.20 -13.92 14.55
C MET A 39 -8.99 -13.31 13.83
N ASN A 40 -9.20 -12.54 12.77
CA ASN A 40 -8.13 -11.81 12.12
C ASN A 40 -7.91 -10.43 12.79
N PRO A 41 -6.79 -9.72 12.52
CA PRO A 41 -6.51 -8.44 13.17
C PRO A 41 -7.59 -7.35 12.94
N ALA A 42 -8.22 -7.32 11.74
CA ALA A 42 -9.27 -6.35 11.46
C ALA A 42 -10.55 -6.62 12.25
N GLU A 43 -10.96 -7.89 12.35
CA GLU A 43 -12.09 -8.31 13.19
C GLU A 43 -11.83 -8.04 14.68
N PHE A 44 -10.57 -8.21 15.12
CA PHE A 44 -10.18 -7.89 16.48
C PHE A 44 -10.25 -6.39 16.76
N ALA A 45 -9.76 -5.55 15.83
CA ALA A 45 -9.79 -4.11 15.96
C ALA A 45 -11.22 -3.59 16.02
N GLU A 46 -12.14 -4.08 15.16
CA GLU A 46 -13.57 -3.75 15.19
C GLU A 46 -14.24 -4.17 16.52
N ALA A 47 -13.96 -5.38 16.99
CA ALA A 47 -14.50 -5.88 18.25
C ALA A 47 -14.01 -5.07 19.47
N LEU A 48 -12.74 -4.60 19.42
CA LEU A 48 -12.18 -3.77 20.50
C LEU A 48 -12.76 -2.36 20.46
N ASP A 49 -12.93 -1.74 19.29
CA ASP A 49 -13.60 -0.45 19.13
C ASP A 49 -15.03 -0.49 19.68
N ASP A 50 -15.81 -1.50 19.29
CA ASP A 50 -17.19 -1.68 19.79
C ASP A 50 -17.22 -1.82 21.32
N ARG A 51 -16.27 -2.55 21.89
CA ARG A 51 -16.19 -2.79 23.34
C ARG A 51 -15.81 -1.56 24.13
N LEU A 52 -14.83 -0.79 23.63
CA LEU A 52 -14.29 0.41 24.29
C LEU A 52 -15.07 1.68 23.89
N GLY A 53 -15.97 1.60 22.89
CA GLY A 53 -16.69 2.76 22.37
C GLY A 53 -15.78 3.74 21.63
N LEU A 54 -14.67 3.25 21.07
CA LEU A 54 -13.72 4.01 20.30
C LEU A 54 -14.07 3.90 18.81
N ASP A 55 -13.78 4.94 18.04
CA ASP A 55 -13.90 4.96 16.59
C ASP A 55 -12.59 5.55 16.01
N LEU A 56 -11.52 4.80 16.21
CA LEU A 56 -10.19 5.24 15.88
C LEU A 56 -9.97 5.10 14.36
N GLU A 57 -9.95 6.24 13.66
CA GLU A 57 -9.59 6.26 12.25
C GLU A 57 -8.06 6.31 12.07
N PRO A 58 -7.49 5.45 11.17
CA PRO A 58 -6.07 5.49 10.89
C PRO A 58 -5.65 6.87 10.41
N LYS A 59 -4.61 7.45 11.02
CA LYS A 59 -4.07 8.76 10.64
C LYS A 59 -3.69 8.81 9.15
N GLY A 60 -3.76 10.00 8.55
CA GLY A 60 -3.70 10.18 7.10
C GLY A 60 -2.34 10.00 6.43
N LYS A 61 -1.28 9.70 7.19
CA LYS A 61 0.06 9.48 6.62
C LYS A 61 0.11 8.16 5.86
N ALA A 62 0.62 8.21 4.64
CA ALA A 62 0.62 7.05 3.77
C ALA A 62 1.86 7.01 2.88
N VAL A 63 2.44 5.84 2.77
CA VAL A 63 3.47 5.54 1.76
C VAL A 63 2.81 5.48 0.38
N ARG A 64 3.44 6.12 -0.61
CA ARG A 64 3.03 6.02 -2.01
C ARG A 64 3.79 4.87 -2.66
N GLU A 65 3.11 3.78 -2.87
CA GLU A 65 3.66 2.67 -3.63
C GLU A 65 3.30 2.79 -5.11
N ARG A 66 4.29 2.69 -5.98
CA ARG A 66 4.09 2.63 -7.42
C ARG A 66 4.02 1.18 -7.85
N THR A 67 2.82 0.71 -8.08
CA THR A 67 2.60 -0.64 -8.60
C THR A 67 2.50 -0.60 -10.12
N THR A 68 3.25 -1.47 -10.79
CA THR A 68 3.16 -1.66 -12.23
C THR A 68 1.96 -2.56 -12.51
N GLY A 69 0.86 -1.97 -12.96
CA GLY A 69 -0.35 -2.70 -13.36
C GLY A 69 -0.24 -3.36 -14.74
N ASP A 70 -1.37 -3.87 -15.24
CA ASP A 70 -1.48 -4.48 -16.56
C ASP A 70 -1.13 -3.47 -17.67
N TYR A 71 -0.68 -3.99 -18.83
CA TYR A 71 -0.33 -3.20 -20.01
C TYR A 71 -1.59 -2.66 -20.73
N ASN A 72 -2.36 -1.83 -20.05
CA ASN A 72 -3.63 -1.28 -20.54
C ASN A 72 -3.49 0.11 -21.15
N ASP A 73 -2.45 0.83 -20.79
CA ASP A 73 -2.17 2.15 -21.35
C ASP A 73 -1.62 2.08 -22.77
N VAL A 74 -1.99 3.04 -23.61
CA VAL A 74 -1.67 3.05 -25.03
C VAL A 74 -1.03 4.35 -25.45
N ALA A 75 0.21 4.27 -25.92
CA ALA A 75 0.95 5.41 -26.44
C ALA A 75 1.23 5.30 -27.93
N ARG A 76 1.62 6.43 -28.54
CA ARG A 76 2.04 6.49 -29.96
C ARG A 76 3.50 6.11 -30.16
N THR A 77 4.25 5.97 -29.08
CA THR A 77 5.68 5.62 -29.11
C THR A 77 5.98 4.61 -28.02
N GLY A 78 6.88 3.66 -28.28
CA GLY A 78 7.27 2.65 -27.32
C GLY A 78 8.29 1.65 -27.88
N PRO A 79 8.80 0.73 -27.05
CA PRO A 79 9.65 -0.34 -27.49
C PRO A 79 8.93 -1.25 -28.49
N LYS A 80 9.63 -1.73 -29.52
CA LYS A 80 9.03 -2.59 -30.56
C LYS A 80 8.32 -3.84 -30.00
N GLY A 81 8.79 -4.37 -28.88
CA GLY A 81 8.18 -5.55 -28.25
C GLY A 81 6.80 -5.30 -27.60
N THR A 82 6.42 -4.03 -27.40
CA THR A 82 5.10 -3.66 -26.84
C THR A 82 4.14 -3.13 -27.89
N LEU A 83 4.45 -3.28 -29.19
CA LEU A 83 3.58 -2.88 -30.28
C LEU A 83 2.27 -3.66 -30.24
N ASP A 84 1.13 -2.95 -30.20
CA ASP A 84 -0.20 -3.52 -30.29
C ASP A 84 -0.58 -3.73 -31.76
N PHE A 85 -0.29 -4.92 -32.25
CA PHE A 85 -0.53 -5.27 -33.65
C PHE A 85 -2.00 -5.23 -34.05
N GLU A 86 -2.90 -5.58 -33.14
CA GLU A 86 -4.34 -5.53 -33.40
C GLU A 86 -4.81 -4.10 -33.62
N ARG A 87 -4.38 -3.18 -32.75
CA ARG A 87 -4.72 -1.76 -32.87
C ARG A 87 -4.05 -1.12 -34.09
N LEU A 88 -2.80 -1.46 -34.39
CA LEU A 88 -2.11 -1.04 -35.59
C LEU A 88 -2.91 -1.43 -36.83
N PHE A 89 -3.27 -2.71 -36.98
CA PHE A 89 -4.06 -3.21 -38.10
C PHE A 89 -5.43 -2.55 -38.18
N LYS A 90 -6.13 -2.42 -37.06
CA LYS A 90 -7.45 -1.75 -36.98
C LYS A 90 -7.39 -0.28 -37.41
N GLN A 91 -6.33 0.46 -37.07
CA GLN A 91 -6.15 1.85 -37.52
C GLN A 91 -5.80 1.91 -39.00
N GLY A 92 -4.91 1.04 -39.50
CA GLY A 92 -4.60 0.92 -40.90
C GLY A 92 -5.82 0.59 -41.74
N LEU A 93 -6.63 -0.39 -41.30
CA LEU A 93 -7.90 -0.77 -41.97
C LEU A 93 -8.90 0.39 -41.99
N LYS A 94 -9.11 1.08 -40.87
CA LYS A 94 -10.00 2.26 -40.82
C LYS A 94 -9.58 3.33 -41.84
N ARG A 95 -8.27 3.60 -41.92
CA ARG A 95 -7.75 4.57 -42.88
C ARG A 95 -7.92 4.11 -44.32
N THR A 96 -7.61 2.84 -44.61
CA THR A 96 -7.80 2.24 -45.95
C THR A 96 -9.26 2.37 -46.39
N LEU A 97 -10.22 2.00 -45.53
CA LEU A 97 -11.65 2.14 -45.80
C LEU A 97 -12.11 3.60 -45.93
N ALA A 98 -11.52 4.54 -45.18
CA ALA A 98 -11.84 5.96 -45.27
C ALA A 98 -11.30 6.63 -46.54
N THR A 99 -10.31 6.03 -47.20
CA THR A 99 -9.74 6.52 -48.46
C THR A 99 -10.17 5.68 -49.68
N ASP A 100 -11.00 4.67 -49.46
CA ASP A 100 -11.52 3.80 -50.52
C ASP A 100 -12.66 4.51 -51.28
N PHE A 101 -12.65 4.36 -52.59
CA PHE A 101 -13.70 4.90 -53.46
C PHE A 101 -13.93 3.97 -54.66
N ASP A 102 -15.05 4.15 -55.33
CA ASP A 102 -15.38 3.40 -56.55
C ASP A 102 -14.54 3.94 -57.72
N GLU A 103 -13.41 3.25 -58.00
CA GLU A 103 -12.51 3.63 -59.09
C GLU A 103 -13.17 3.55 -60.47
N ALA A 104 -14.10 2.60 -60.69
CA ALA A 104 -14.80 2.46 -61.94
C ALA A 104 -15.75 3.66 -62.15
N TYR A 105 -16.51 4.03 -61.13
CA TYR A 105 -17.42 5.20 -61.17
C TYR A 105 -16.66 6.51 -61.41
N VAL A 106 -15.55 6.73 -60.70
CA VAL A 106 -14.71 7.94 -60.90
C VAL A 106 -14.02 7.93 -62.25
N THR A 107 -13.69 6.74 -62.81
CA THR A 107 -13.16 6.63 -64.15
C THR A 107 -14.19 7.06 -65.21
N GLU A 108 -15.47 6.72 -65.00
CA GLU A 108 -16.51 7.20 -65.91
C GLU A 108 -16.72 8.73 -65.86
N ALA A 109 -16.49 9.37 -64.73
CA ALA A 109 -16.50 10.84 -64.61
C ALA A 109 -15.36 11.51 -65.42
N LEU A 110 -14.19 10.83 -65.56
CA LEU A 110 -13.12 11.30 -66.44
C LEU A 110 -13.45 11.20 -67.95
N ARG A 111 -14.57 10.57 -68.32
CA ARG A 111 -15.05 10.41 -69.69
C ARG A 111 -16.16 11.39 -70.04
N VAL A 112 -16.38 12.40 -69.23
CA VAL A 112 -17.33 13.46 -69.52
C VAL A 112 -16.68 14.48 -70.46
N ALA A 113 -17.37 14.80 -71.56
CA ALA A 113 -16.86 15.70 -72.54
C ALA A 113 -16.61 17.10 -71.98
N ASP A 114 -15.56 17.74 -72.45
CA ASP A 114 -15.11 19.07 -72.00
C ASP A 114 -14.71 19.17 -70.50
N TRP A 115 -14.61 18.03 -69.77
CA TRP A 115 -14.12 18.02 -68.38
C TRP A 115 -12.63 17.68 -68.30
N ASP A 116 -11.90 18.49 -67.55
CA ASP A 116 -10.50 18.20 -67.20
C ASP A 116 -10.40 17.53 -65.80
N VAL A 117 -9.16 17.18 -65.42
CA VAL A 117 -8.87 16.54 -64.14
C VAL A 117 -9.29 17.46 -62.95
N ASP A 118 -9.26 18.78 -63.13
CA ASP A 118 -9.64 19.71 -62.10
C ASP A 118 -11.14 19.78 -61.89
N ASP A 119 -11.93 19.61 -62.98
CA ASP A 119 -13.37 19.54 -62.92
C ASP A 119 -13.83 18.27 -62.21
N VAL A 120 -13.28 17.12 -62.61
CA VAL A 120 -13.57 15.84 -61.93
C VAL A 120 -13.14 15.86 -60.47
N PHE A 121 -11.98 16.45 -60.13
CA PHE A 121 -11.54 16.56 -58.77
C PHE A 121 -12.46 17.47 -57.90
N ARG A 122 -12.95 18.55 -58.47
CA ARG A 122 -13.88 19.47 -57.78
C ARG A 122 -15.24 18.80 -57.56
N TRP A 123 -15.77 18.10 -58.59
CA TRP A 123 -16.98 17.31 -58.51
C TRP A 123 -16.87 16.22 -57.47
N ALA A 124 -15.81 15.40 -57.47
CA ALA A 124 -15.60 14.31 -56.53
C ALA A 124 -15.56 14.80 -55.08
N ARG A 125 -14.93 15.98 -54.82
CA ARG A 125 -14.95 16.63 -53.51
C ARG A 125 -16.35 17.05 -53.11
N GLY A 126 -17.18 17.53 -54.02
CA GLY A 126 -18.59 17.85 -53.78
C GLY A 126 -19.40 16.63 -53.35
N GLN A 127 -19.08 15.47 -53.94
CA GLN A 127 -19.68 14.16 -53.61
C GLN A 127 -19.04 13.45 -52.41
N SER A 128 -18.07 14.07 -51.75
CA SER A 128 -17.28 13.46 -50.65
C SER A 128 -16.51 12.19 -51.05
N ILE A 129 -16.14 12.06 -52.31
CA ILE A 129 -15.32 10.95 -52.83
C ILE A 129 -13.84 11.25 -52.53
N PRO A 130 -13.10 10.37 -51.79
CA PRO A 130 -11.75 10.63 -51.35
C PRO A 130 -10.67 10.36 -52.38
N VAL A 131 -10.89 10.77 -53.64
CA VAL A 131 -9.94 10.60 -54.76
C VAL A 131 -8.84 11.64 -54.69
N SER A 132 -7.61 11.24 -55.03
CA SER A 132 -6.47 12.15 -55.12
C SER A 132 -6.30 12.67 -56.55
N ARG A 133 -5.81 13.95 -56.70
CA ARG A 133 -5.48 14.51 -57.98
C ARG A 133 -4.45 13.65 -58.77
N ALA A 134 -3.43 13.14 -58.11
CA ALA A 134 -2.42 12.28 -58.70
C ALA A 134 -2.98 10.95 -59.23
N TRP A 135 -4.06 10.42 -58.61
CA TRP A 135 -4.78 9.27 -59.19
C TRP A 135 -5.55 9.64 -60.44
N LEU A 136 -6.26 10.74 -60.42
CA LEU A 136 -7.01 11.24 -61.57
C LEU A 136 -6.11 11.51 -62.79
N GLU A 137 -4.94 12.17 -62.56
CA GLU A 137 -3.96 12.46 -63.61
C GLU A 137 -3.41 11.16 -64.24
N ARG A 138 -3.05 10.19 -63.46
CA ARG A 138 -2.62 8.88 -63.96
C ARG A 138 -3.71 8.17 -64.73
N ARG A 139 -4.92 8.13 -64.16
CA ARG A 139 -6.05 7.44 -64.76
C ARG A 139 -6.50 8.10 -66.07
N ALA A 140 -6.53 9.43 -66.15
CA ALA A 140 -6.83 10.17 -67.37
C ALA A 140 -5.83 9.91 -68.50
N SER A 141 -4.54 9.72 -68.15
CA SER A 141 -3.47 9.38 -69.12
C SER A 141 -3.65 7.97 -69.72
N ASP A 142 -4.31 7.07 -69.01
CA ASP A 142 -4.51 5.67 -69.39
C ASP A 142 -5.85 5.43 -70.10
N LEU A 143 -6.66 6.48 -70.34
CA LEU A 143 -7.97 6.34 -70.98
C LEU A 143 -7.85 6.26 -72.52
N ASP A 144 -8.36 5.15 -73.04
CA ASP A 144 -8.40 4.93 -74.51
C ASP A 144 -9.55 5.68 -75.25
N GLU A 145 -10.66 5.98 -74.49
CA GLU A 145 -11.86 6.67 -75.03
C GLU A 145 -12.26 7.77 -74.06
N PRO A 146 -11.85 9.06 -74.24
CA PRO A 146 -12.10 10.14 -73.34
C PRO A 146 -13.55 10.63 -73.28
N ASP A 147 -14.26 10.80 -74.42
CA ASP A 147 -15.56 11.48 -74.47
C ASP A 147 -16.71 10.48 -74.63
N ARG A 148 -17.18 9.91 -73.56
CA ARG A 148 -18.29 8.96 -73.52
C ARG A 148 -19.61 9.58 -73.11
N TRP A 149 -19.60 10.62 -72.30
CA TRP A 149 -20.75 11.27 -71.71
C TRP A 149 -20.80 12.74 -72.07
N ASP A 150 -21.96 13.23 -72.54
CA ASP A 150 -22.13 14.65 -72.90
C ASP A 150 -22.11 15.55 -71.64
N THR A 151 -22.59 15.05 -70.50
CA THR A 151 -22.66 15.78 -69.24
C THR A 151 -22.44 14.87 -68.02
N ILE A 152 -22.09 15.43 -66.91
CA ILE A 152 -21.97 14.68 -65.65
C ILE A 152 -23.33 14.09 -65.23
N ASP A 153 -24.42 14.83 -65.41
CA ASP A 153 -25.77 14.34 -65.08
C ASP A 153 -26.13 13.09 -65.88
N ALA A 154 -25.71 13.03 -67.13
CA ALA A 154 -25.94 11.85 -68.02
C ALA A 154 -25.11 10.65 -67.48
N MET A 155 -23.90 10.87 -67.05
CA MET A 155 -23.09 9.83 -66.46
C MET A 155 -23.67 9.34 -65.12
N GLU A 156 -24.06 10.23 -64.19
CA GLU A 156 -24.68 9.90 -62.92
C GLU A 156 -26.04 9.13 -63.13
N ALA A 157 -26.81 9.46 -64.17
CA ALA A 157 -28.03 8.75 -64.46
C ALA A 157 -27.79 7.33 -65.01
N ALA A 158 -26.69 7.10 -65.71
CA ALA A 158 -26.34 5.82 -66.34
C ALA A 158 -25.44 4.91 -65.44
N CYS A 159 -24.70 5.48 -64.57
CA CYS A 159 -23.73 4.78 -63.66
C CYS A 159 -24.12 4.95 -62.21
N GLU A 160 -24.18 3.86 -61.46
CA GLU A 160 -24.46 3.87 -60.03
C GLU A 160 -23.16 3.67 -59.28
N MET A 161 -22.86 4.55 -58.32
CA MET A 161 -21.69 4.44 -57.47
C MET A 161 -21.88 3.30 -56.45
N GLU A 162 -20.99 2.33 -56.50
CA GLU A 162 -21.02 1.22 -55.54
C GLU A 162 -20.44 1.65 -54.18
N SER A 163 -21.17 1.36 -53.11
CA SER A 163 -20.69 1.70 -51.75
C SER A 163 -19.44 0.88 -51.37
N THR A 164 -18.54 1.50 -50.59
CA THR A 164 -17.36 0.81 -49.99
C THR A 164 -17.78 -0.49 -49.30
N ALA A 165 -18.91 -0.48 -48.56
CA ALA A 165 -19.41 -1.67 -47.87
C ALA A 165 -19.79 -2.81 -48.83
N THR A 166 -20.32 -2.50 -50.01
CA THR A 166 -20.68 -3.51 -51.03
C THR A 166 -19.44 -4.09 -51.69
N ARG A 167 -18.48 -3.22 -52.06
CA ARG A 167 -17.19 -3.65 -52.64
C ARG A 167 -16.41 -4.53 -51.68
N VAL A 168 -16.27 -4.10 -50.40
CA VAL A 168 -15.57 -4.88 -49.36
C VAL A 168 -16.23 -6.24 -49.11
N ARG A 169 -17.58 -6.33 -49.18
CA ARG A 169 -18.27 -7.63 -49.07
C ARG A 169 -18.00 -8.57 -50.24
N ARG A 170 -17.88 -8.02 -51.42
CA ARG A 170 -17.64 -8.79 -52.64
C ARG A 170 -16.18 -9.21 -52.79
N ASP A 171 -15.27 -8.26 -52.63
CA ASP A 171 -13.87 -8.41 -53.03
C ASP A 171 -12.92 -8.54 -51.82
N GLY A 172 -13.43 -8.22 -50.62
CA GLY A 172 -12.59 -8.12 -49.41
C GLY A 172 -11.78 -6.81 -49.38
N VAL A 173 -10.76 -6.78 -48.49
CA VAL A 173 -9.76 -5.73 -48.48
C VAL A 173 -8.44 -6.37 -48.88
N GLU A 174 -7.95 -6.09 -50.07
CA GLU A 174 -6.76 -6.77 -50.61
C GLU A 174 -5.50 -6.37 -49.91
N ASP A 175 -5.33 -5.07 -49.58
CA ASP A 175 -4.11 -4.56 -48.93
C ASP A 175 -4.40 -3.49 -47.87
N VAL A 176 -3.95 -3.72 -46.65
CA VAL A 176 -3.94 -2.71 -45.58
C VAL A 176 -2.55 -2.12 -45.48
N ALA A 177 -2.33 -0.95 -46.07
CA ALA A 177 -1.04 -0.25 -45.96
C ALA A 177 -0.85 0.31 -44.54
N LEU A 178 -0.03 -0.34 -43.74
CA LEU A 178 0.29 0.09 -42.37
C LEU A 178 1.29 1.26 -42.41
N ARG A 179 1.07 2.28 -41.56
CA ARG A 179 1.91 3.47 -41.44
C ARG A 179 2.33 3.64 -40.00
N ARG A 180 3.43 4.39 -39.77
CA ARG A 180 3.89 4.77 -38.42
C ARG A 180 2.81 5.48 -37.60
N ASP A 181 1.94 6.25 -38.24
CA ASP A 181 0.83 6.95 -37.55
C ASP A 181 -0.22 5.99 -37.01
N ASP A 182 -0.27 4.77 -37.52
CA ASP A 182 -1.19 3.72 -37.06
C ASP A 182 -0.61 2.97 -35.85
N GLU A 183 0.69 3.08 -35.56
CA GLU A 183 1.35 2.38 -34.47
C GLU A 183 0.77 2.78 -33.11
N ARG A 184 0.52 1.76 -32.29
CA ARG A 184 0.11 1.90 -30.89
C ARG A 184 0.92 0.92 -30.06
N TYR A 185 1.46 1.41 -28.95
CA TYR A 185 2.31 0.65 -28.06
C TYR A 185 1.61 0.48 -26.72
N ARG A 186 1.67 -0.71 -26.14
CA ARG A 186 1.14 -0.98 -24.81
C ARG A 186 2.16 -0.54 -23.76
N HIS A 187 1.70 0.20 -22.79
CA HIS A 187 2.48 0.60 -21.64
C HIS A 187 1.86 0.01 -20.37
N PRO A 188 2.68 -0.32 -19.36
CA PRO A 188 2.15 -0.68 -18.05
C PRO A 188 1.46 0.53 -17.45
N GLU A 189 0.27 0.33 -16.91
CA GLU A 189 -0.41 1.32 -16.11
C GLU A 189 0.36 1.48 -14.80
N ILE A 190 0.80 2.69 -14.49
CA ILE A 190 1.42 3.00 -13.20
C ILE A 190 0.30 3.44 -12.27
N ARG A 191 -0.03 2.62 -11.28
CA ARG A 191 -0.95 2.97 -10.21
C ARG A 191 -0.15 3.45 -9.02
N GLU A 192 -0.46 4.62 -8.52
CA GLU A 192 0.01 5.09 -7.22
C GLU A 192 -1.08 4.70 -6.21
N GLU A 193 -0.80 3.68 -5.41
CA GLU A 193 -1.62 3.32 -4.26
C GLU A 193 -1.08 4.06 -3.03
N LYS A 194 -1.97 4.69 -2.30
CA LYS A 194 -1.65 5.27 -0.99
C LYS A 194 -2.04 4.22 0.05
N ARG A 195 -1.05 3.71 0.78
CA ARG A 195 -1.27 2.82 1.90
C ARG A 195 -1.03 3.56 3.19
N LYS A 196 -1.98 3.53 4.09
CA LYS A 196 -1.82 4.05 5.44
C LYS A 196 -0.88 3.11 6.18
N SER A 197 0.32 3.61 6.51
CA SER A 197 1.39 2.81 7.09
C SER A 197 1.67 3.25 8.52
N VAL A 198 1.95 2.27 9.38
CA VAL A 198 2.29 2.48 10.78
C VAL A 198 3.58 1.76 11.15
N VAL A 199 4.42 2.41 11.93
CA VAL A 199 5.51 1.77 12.66
C VAL A 199 5.26 1.90 14.16
N VAL A 200 5.34 0.78 14.85
CA VAL A 200 5.19 0.68 16.31
C VAL A 200 6.53 0.25 16.89
N VAL A 201 7.10 1.07 17.75
CA VAL A 201 8.30 0.70 18.50
C VAL A 201 7.89 0.32 19.93
N ASN A 202 7.93 -0.97 20.22
CA ASN A 202 7.68 -1.51 21.54
C ASN A 202 8.98 -1.54 22.35
N ILE A 203 9.05 -0.79 23.44
CA ILE A 203 10.21 -0.72 24.36
C ILE A 203 9.85 -1.45 25.63
N ARG A 204 10.67 -2.40 26.07
CA ARG A 204 10.40 -3.13 27.29
C ARG A 204 11.61 -3.15 28.21
N ASP A 205 11.36 -2.81 29.48
CA ASP A 205 12.30 -3.06 30.58
C ASP A 205 12.45 -4.58 30.83
N VAL A 206 13.68 -5.06 30.78
CA VAL A 206 14.04 -6.46 31.07
C VAL A 206 14.97 -6.59 32.28
N SER A 207 15.11 -5.52 33.05
CA SER A 207 15.96 -5.46 34.26
C SER A 207 15.54 -6.49 35.33
N GLY A 208 16.39 -6.66 36.34
CA GLY A 208 16.19 -7.66 37.37
C GLY A 208 14.90 -7.52 38.22
N SER A 209 14.29 -6.34 38.25
CA SER A 209 13.00 -6.06 38.93
C SER A 209 11.78 -6.57 38.15
N MET A 210 11.92 -6.81 36.85
CA MET A 210 10.86 -7.31 35.97
C MET A 210 10.64 -8.82 36.09
N ARG A 211 9.95 -9.22 37.17
CA ARG A 211 9.59 -10.63 37.47
C ARG A 211 8.49 -11.13 36.51
N GLU A 212 8.19 -12.42 36.62
CA GLU A 212 7.24 -13.11 35.68
C GLU A 212 5.87 -12.45 35.64
N GLU A 213 5.29 -12.13 36.82
CA GLU A 213 3.99 -11.45 36.91
C GLU A 213 3.97 -10.09 36.18
N LYS A 214 5.00 -9.28 36.32
CA LYS A 214 5.11 -7.99 35.62
C LYS A 214 5.22 -8.17 34.10
N ARG A 215 6.00 -9.18 33.66
CA ARG A 215 6.16 -9.48 32.24
C ARG A 215 4.89 -9.97 31.59
N ASP A 216 4.11 -10.80 32.28
CA ASP A 216 2.81 -11.28 31.83
C ASP A 216 1.84 -10.11 31.65
N LEU A 217 1.79 -9.16 32.56
CA LEU A 217 0.99 -7.95 32.43
C LEU A 217 1.42 -7.06 31.26
N VAL A 218 2.74 -6.92 31.02
CA VAL A 218 3.25 -6.20 29.83
C VAL A 218 2.80 -6.89 28.54
N GLU A 219 2.94 -8.21 28.44
CA GLU A 219 2.52 -8.97 27.26
C GLU A 219 1.02 -8.82 27.02
N ARG A 220 0.19 -8.96 28.06
CA ARG A 220 -1.27 -8.81 27.99
C ARG A 220 -1.72 -7.41 27.58
N THR A 221 -0.87 -6.40 27.77
CA THR A 221 -1.19 -5.02 27.37
C THR A 221 -0.67 -4.69 25.98
N LEU A 222 0.61 -4.98 25.69
CA LEU A 222 1.21 -4.58 24.42
C LEU A 222 0.81 -5.46 23.22
N ALA A 223 0.64 -6.78 23.41
CA ALA A 223 0.30 -7.67 22.29
C ALA A 223 -1.08 -7.37 21.67
N PRO A 224 -2.14 -7.04 22.44
CA PRO A 224 -3.40 -6.58 21.85
C PRO A 224 -3.29 -5.25 21.12
N LEU A 225 -2.45 -4.29 21.59
CA LEU A 225 -2.21 -3.02 20.89
C LEU A 225 -1.55 -3.24 19.53
N ASP A 226 -0.54 -4.12 19.45
CA ASP A 226 0.06 -4.51 18.19
C ASP A 226 -0.98 -5.09 17.22
N TRP A 227 -1.83 -5.97 17.73
CA TRP A 227 -2.86 -6.62 16.92
C TRP A 227 -3.93 -5.65 16.45
N TYR A 228 -4.34 -4.74 17.32
CA TYR A 228 -5.26 -3.66 17.00
C TYR A 228 -4.73 -2.77 15.86
N LEU A 229 -3.51 -2.28 15.99
CA LEU A 229 -2.89 -1.45 14.95
C LEU A 229 -2.68 -2.22 13.64
N SER A 230 -2.36 -3.53 13.69
CA SER A 230 -2.32 -4.38 12.49
C SER A 230 -3.66 -4.45 11.76
N GLY A 231 -4.77 -4.35 12.49
CA GLY A 231 -6.12 -4.38 11.91
C GLY A 231 -6.58 -3.04 11.34
N LYS A 232 -6.02 -1.94 11.85
CA LYS A 232 -6.40 -0.58 11.46
C LYS A 232 -5.63 -0.04 10.25
N TYR A 233 -4.38 -0.46 10.06
CA TYR A 233 -3.49 0.07 9.03
C TYR A 233 -3.27 -0.93 7.90
N ASP A 234 -3.10 -0.42 6.67
CA ASP A 234 -2.83 -1.24 5.47
C ASP A 234 -1.45 -1.93 5.55
N GLU A 235 -0.50 -1.26 6.22
CA GLU A 235 0.86 -1.75 6.45
C GLU A 235 1.28 -1.41 7.88
N ALA A 236 1.67 -2.44 8.63
CA ALA A 236 2.12 -2.28 10.01
C ALA A 236 3.50 -2.94 10.20
N VAL A 237 4.45 -2.17 10.70
CA VAL A 237 5.79 -2.63 11.07
C VAL A 237 5.94 -2.55 12.59
N PHE A 238 6.44 -3.61 13.22
CA PHE A 238 6.66 -3.69 14.65
C PHE A 238 8.13 -3.89 14.94
N CYS A 239 8.72 -2.96 15.69
CA CYS A 239 10.08 -3.04 16.19
C CYS A 239 10.03 -3.32 17.70
N TYR A 240 10.86 -4.22 18.17
CA TYR A 240 10.88 -4.63 19.57
C TYR A 240 12.23 -4.32 20.19
N VAL A 241 12.25 -3.46 21.21
CA VAL A 241 13.43 -2.99 21.89
C VAL A 241 13.40 -3.47 23.33
N ALA A 242 14.37 -4.27 23.73
CA ALA A 242 14.61 -4.61 25.11
C ALA A 242 15.66 -3.67 25.71
N HIS A 243 15.47 -3.24 26.95
CA HIS A 243 16.50 -2.49 27.63
C HIS A 243 16.68 -2.91 29.10
N ASP A 244 17.91 -2.79 29.57
CA ASP A 244 18.29 -2.74 30.98
C ASP A 244 19.17 -1.49 31.19
N ALA A 245 20.47 -1.62 31.43
CA ALA A 245 21.41 -0.51 31.40
C ALA A 245 21.79 -0.08 29.95
N GLU A 246 21.58 -0.95 28.98
CA GLU A 246 21.76 -0.76 27.55
C GLU A 246 20.47 -1.16 26.82
N ALA A 247 20.32 -0.82 25.52
CA ALA A 247 19.18 -1.20 24.72
C ALA A 247 19.62 -1.96 23.46
N TRP A 248 18.77 -2.88 23.00
CA TRP A 248 19.00 -3.66 21.78
C TRP A 248 17.68 -4.12 21.16
N GLU A 249 17.69 -4.30 19.88
CA GLU A 249 16.57 -4.86 19.14
C GLU A 249 16.49 -6.39 19.35
N VAL A 250 15.26 -6.90 19.42
CA VAL A 250 14.98 -8.33 19.59
C VAL A 250 13.85 -8.77 18.66
N GLU A 251 13.81 -10.06 18.35
CA GLU A 251 12.68 -10.64 17.62
C GLU A 251 11.43 -10.70 18.52
N ARG A 252 10.23 -10.56 17.91
CA ARG A 252 8.95 -10.63 18.64
C ARG A 252 8.84 -11.87 19.55
N ALA A 253 9.28 -13.03 19.04
CA ALA A 253 9.20 -14.30 19.76
C ALA A 253 10.04 -14.31 21.06
N GLU A 254 11.11 -13.52 21.14
CA GLU A 254 11.98 -13.42 22.31
C GLU A 254 11.54 -12.27 23.23
N PHE A 255 10.89 -11.24 22.69
CA PHE A 255 10.59 -9.98 23.38
C PHE A 255 9.91 -10.18 24.74
N PHE A 256 8.81 -10.92 24.79
CA PHE A 256 8.05 -11.11 26.04
C PHE A 256 8.73 -12.08 27.02
N GLY A 257 9.53 -13.03 26.53
CA GLY A 257 10.23 -14.03 27.35
C GLY A 257 11.58 -13.58 27.92
N LEU A 258 12.19 -12.53 27.35
CA LEU A 258 13.55 -12.11 27.66
C LEU A 258 13.71 -11.64 29.11
N ARG A 259 14.88 -11.95 29.71
CA ARG A 259 15.26 -11.55 31.07
C ARG A 259 16.69 -11.03 31.08
N SER A 260 16.94 -10.01 31.87
CA SER A 260 18.26 -9.53 32.20
C SER A 260 18.41 -9.44 33.75
N GLY A 261 19.63 -9.43 34.23
CA GLY A 261 19.94 -9.16 35.61
C GLY A 261 20.59 -7.79 35.84
N GLY A 262 20.54 -6.93 34.79
CA GLY A 262 21.13 -5.60 34.82
C GLY A 262 20.34 -4.56 35.60
N GLY A 263 20.92 -3.36 35.73
CA GLY A 263 20.21 -2.17 36.23
C GLY A 263 19.26 -1.63 35.18
N THR A 264 18.51 -0.56 35.49
CA THR A 264 17.55 0.05 34.57
C THR A 264 18.02 1.44 34.16
N ARG A 265 18.13 1.67 32.84
CA ARG A 265 18.30 2.98 32.21
C ARG A 265 17.23 3.15 31.14
N ILE A 266 16.15 3.85 31.47
CA ILE A 266 15.01 4.00 30.58
C ILE A 266 15.39 4.81 29.32
N SER A 267 16.27 5.82 29.46
CA SER A 267 16.73 6.61 28.32
C SER A 267 17.37 5.77 27.21
N ALA A 268 18.03 4.65 27.55
CA ALA A 268 18.65 3.79 26.56
C ALA A 268 17.61 3.22 25.57
N GLY A 269 16.43 2.84 26.07
CA GLY A 269 15.32 2.37 25.22
C GLY A 269 14.83 3.45 24.25
N TYR A 270 14.64 4.68 24.72
CA TYR A 270 14.20 5.79 23.88
C TYR A 270 15.29 6.28 22.92
N GLU A 271 16.58 6.29 23.33
CA GLU A 271 17.70 6.57 22.43
C GLU A 271 17.71 5.59 21.24
N PHE A 272 17.54 4.29 21.53
CA PHE A 272 17.50 3.26 20.49
C PHE A 272 16.25 3.36 19.61
N ALA A 273 15.09 3.67 20.19
CA ALA A 273 13.86 3.88 19.45
C ALA A 273 13.97 5.08 18.48
N ALA A 274 14.63 6.16 18.90
CA ALA A 274 14.89 7.31 18.04
C ALA A 274 15.73 6.92 16.81
N GLU A 275 16.80 6.09 17.02
CA GLU A 275 17.63 5.58 15.92
C GLU A 275 16.83 4.70 14.95
N LEU A 276 15.98 3.79 15.45
CA LEU A 276 15.11 2.95 14.61
C LEU A 276 14.13 3.78 13.78
N LEU A 277 13.57 4.82 14.37
CA LEU A 277 12.59 5.68 13.71
C LEU A 277 13.18 6.54 12.58
N GLU A 278 14.51 6.67 12.48
CA GLU A 278 15.15 7.31 11.32
C GLU A 278 14.84 6.58 10.00
N GLU A 279 14.64 5.25 10.05
CA GLU A 279 14.29 4.44 8.88
C GLU A 279 12.84 4.65 8.41
N TYR A 280 11.98 5.25 9.23
CA TYR A 280 10.54 5.44 8.99
C TYR A 280 10.16 6.93 9.00
N PRO A 281 10.32 7.68 7.90
CA PRO A 281 10.13 9.13 7.88
C PRO A 281 8.75 9.58 8.39
N TRP A 282 8.72 10.54 9.32
CA TRP A 282 7.50 11.09 9.93
C TRP A 282 6.42 11.54 8.93
N ARG A 283 6.79 11.95 7.73
CA ARG A 283 5.85 12.40 6.68
C ARG A 283 5.12 11.26 5.98
N GLU A 284 5.69 10.06 6.07
CA GLU A 284 5.20 8.87 5.36
C GLU A 284 4.59 7.86 6.32
N TRP A 285 5.12 7.76 7.53
CA TRP A 285 4.75 6.78 8.54
C TRP A 285 4.03 7.40 9.73
N ASN A 286 2.96 6.75 10.19
CA ASN A 286 2.42 6.98 11.51
C ASN A 286 3.30 6.25 12.52
N ARG A 287 3.73 6.94 13.58
CA ARG A 287 4.70 6.42 14.53
C ARG A 287 4.07 6.30 15.91
N TYR A 288 4.19 5.14 16.52
CA TYR A 288 3.75 4.86 17.89
C TYR A 288 4.94 4.33 18.68
N VAL A 289 5.13 4.87 19.87
CA VAL A 289 6.18 4.43 20.80
C VAL A 289 5.53 3.94 22.07
N PHE A 290 5.49 2.63 22.26
CA PHE A 290 4.93 2.00 23.45
C PHE A 290 6.04 1.48 24.34
N ALA A 291 6.21 2.09 25.50
CA ALA A 291 7.21 1.66 26.48
C ALA A 291 6.52 1.00 27.68
N ALA A 292 7.11 -0.05 28.23
CA ALA A 292 6.57 -0.75 29.38
C ALA A 292 7.66 -1.16 30.37
N GLY A 293 7.40 -0.93 31.63
CA GLY A 293 8.30 -1.26 32.73
C GLY A 293 7.63 -1.10 34.09
N ASP A 294 8.39 -1.31 35.17
CA ASP A 294 7.88 -1.14 36.53
C ASP A 294 8.13 0.26 37.13
N GLY A 295 8.57 1.19 36.28
CA GLY A 295 8.84 2.57 36.65
C GLY A 295 10.13 2.77 37.48
N GLU A 296 10.84 1.69 37.85
CA GLU A 296 12.12 1.81 38.50
C GLU A 296 13.19 2.26 37.50
N ASN A 297 13.89 3.35 37.83
CA ASN A 297 14.96 3.89 36.99
C ASN A 297 16.23 4.10 37.87
N SER A 298 17.12 3.11 37.86
CA SER A 298 18.31 3.14 38.70
C SER A 298 19.31 4.24 38.31
N HIS A 299 19.22 4.77 37.10
CA HIS A 299 20.02 5.90 36.64
C HIS A 299 19.38 7.26 36.92
N ASN A 300 18.11 7.27 37.37
CA ASN A 300 17.37 8.48 37.74
C ASN A 300 17.40 9.58 36.67
N ASP A 301 17.33 9.17 35.39
CA ASP A 301 17.48 10.06 34.24
C ASP A 301 16.14 10.36 33.54
N SER A 302 15.00 10.05 34.16
CA SER A 302 13.66 10.24 33.62
C SER A 302 13.40 11.69 33.23
N GLU A 303 13.61 12.64 34.11
CA GLU A 303 13.36 14.06 33.91
C GLU A 303 14.41 14.71 33.00
N GLU A 304 15.70 14.37 33.20
CA GLU A 304 16.80 15.05 32.51
C GLU A 304 17.06 14.51 31.09
N ARG A 305 16.67 13.26 30.80
CA ARG A 305 16.97 12.60 29.51
C ARG A 305 15.74 12.00 28.84
N VAL A 306 14.90 11.22 29.54
CA VAL A 306 13.79 10.53 28.89
C VAL A 306 12.73 11.51 28.41
N VAL A 307 12.32 12.47 29.25
CA VAL A 307 11.32 13.48 28.88
C VAL A 307 11.78 14.31 27.66
N PRO A 308 13.01 14.83 27.59
CA PRO A 308 13.49 15.49 26.37
C PRO A 308 13.52 14.60 25.14
N LEU A 309 13.92 13.32 25.25
CA LEU A 309 13.91 12.37 24.13
C LEU A 309 12.49 12.11 23.61
N MET A 310 11.52 11.93 24.51
CA MET A 310 10.11 11.79 24.12
C MET A 310 9.61 13.02 23.36
N ALA A 311 10.00 14.23 23.81
CA ALA A 311 9.64 15.48 23.15
C ALA A 311 10.33 15.69 21.79
N GLU A 312 11.51 15.08 21.58
CA GLU A 312 12.26 15.15 20.31
C GLU A 312 11.79 14.12 19.27
N ILE A 313 11.21 13.00 19.71
CA ILE A 313 10.71 11.96 18.84
C ILE A 313 9.32 12.35 18.31
N ASP A 314 9.24 12.74 17.05
CA ASP A 314 7.94 12.92 16.39
C ASP A 314 7.17 11.59 16.33
N ALA A 315 6.12 11.46 17.12
CA ALA A 315 5.21 10.31 17.14
C ALA A 315 3.75 10.74 17.22
N ASN A 316 2.84 9.89 16.76
CA ASN A 316 1.40 10.11 16.92
C ASN A 316 0.97 9.90 18.37
N LEU A 317 1.64 8.95 19.05
CA LEU A 317 1.39 8.65 20.45
C LEU A 317 2.64 8.04 21.08
N HIS A 318 2.99 8.56 22.26
CA HIS A 318 3.86 7.91 23.20
C HIS A 318 3.02 7.31 24.33
N ALA A 319 3.10 6.01 24.57
CA ALA A 319 2.45 5.39 25.71
C ALA A 319 3.47 4.75 26.65
N TYR A 320 3.31 5.00 27.93
CA TYR A 320 4.08 4.32 28.96
C TYR A 320 3.16 3.44 29.83
N VAL A 321 3.40 2.14 29.79
CA VAL A 321 2.67 1.15 30.61
C VAL A 321 3.48 0.82 31.84
N GLU A 322 3.00 1.29 32.99
CA GLU A 322 3.63 1.03 34.27
C GLU A 322 3.00 -0.18 34.95
N VAL A 323 3.76 -1.27 35.09
CA VAL A 323 3.30 -2.51 35.73
C VAL A 323 3.76 -2.63 37.15
N GLN A 324 2.84 -2.53 38.11
CA GLN A 324 3.14 -2.59 39.55
C GLN A 324 2.16 -3.54 40.27
N PRO A 325 2.38 -4.86 40.23
CA PRO A 325 1.58 -5.81 40.99
C PRO A 325 1.57 -5.50 42.48
N GLY A 326 0.33 -5.44 43.05
CA GLY A 326 0.15 -5.17 44.48
C GLY A 326 -0.07 -3.69 44.83
N THR A 327 0.02 -3.34 46.12
CA THR A 327 -0.41 -2.02 46.64
C THR A 327 0.75 -1.04 46.87
N ALA A 328 1.98 -1.38 46.52
CA ALA A 328 3.14 -0.53 46.78
C ALA A 328 3.23 0.61 45.77
N ARG A 329 2.77 1.80 46.14
CA ARG A 329 2.97 3.01 45.34
C ARG A 329 4.34 3.60 45.63
N ARG A 330 5.26 3.55 44.70
CA ARG A 330 6.51 4.33 44.71
C ARG A 330 6.42 5.43 43.66
N SER A 331 7.06 6.57 43.90
CA SER A 331 7.24 7.60 42.88
C SER A 331 8.12 7.03 41.78
N ASN A 332 7.64 6.99 40.53
CA ASN A 332 8.27 6.29 39.45
C ASN A 332 8.18 7.10 38.17
N HIS A 333 8.72 6.50 37.12
CA HIS A 333 8.85 7.13 35.80
C HIS A 333 7.53 7.62 35.25
N GLY A 334 6.43 6.84 35.37
CA GLY A 334 5.11 7.24 34.89
C GLY A 334 4.63 8.59 35.44
N ALA A 335 4.88 8.85 36.75
CA ALA A 335 4.52 10.14 37.36
C ALA A 335 5.34 11.30 36.77
N VAL A 336 6.64 11.08 36.49
CA VAL A 336 7.50 12.09 35.86
C VAL A 336 6.99 12.44 34.44
N VAL A 337 6.58 11.43 33.67
CA VAL A 337 6.01 11.62 32.32
C VAL A 337 4.69 12.39 32.39
N GLU A 338 3.76 12.01 33.28
CA GLU A 338 2.51 12.73 33.49
C GLU A 338 2.72 14.20 33.88
N ASP A 339 3.65 14.46 34.80
CA ASP A 339 3.98 15.84 35.25
C ASP A 339 4.56 16.67 34.08
N ALA A 340 5.38 16.06 33.24
CA ALA A 340 6.06 16.74 32.14
C ALA A 340 5.13 17.08 30.96
N PHE A 341 4.23 16.17 30.59
CA PHE A 341 3.37 16.31 29.42
C PHE A 341 1.93 16.73 29.75
N GLY A 342 1.51 16.63 31.02
CA GLY A 342 0.35 17.30 31.59
C GLY A 342 -0.99 17.01 30.91
N GLY A 343 -1.18 15.83 30.30
CA GLY A 343 -2.38 15.49 29.55
C GLY A 343 -2.39 16.05 28.13
N GLY A 344 -1.24 16.17 27.51
CA GLY A 344 -1.12 16.39 26.06
C GLY A 344 -1.66 15.17 25.32
N ASP A 345 -2.32 15.41 24.19
CA ASP A 345 -3.06 14.42 23.41
C ASP A 345 -2.16 13.34 22.76
N ASP A 346 -0.84 13.50 22.81
CA ASP A 346 0.17 12.62 22.22
C ASP A 346 0.96 11.76 23.22
N VAL A 347 0.63 11.86 24.53
CA VAL A 347 1.31 11.09 25.59
C VAL A 347 0.30 10.47 26.55
N ALA A 348 0.33 9.14 26.65
CA ALA A 348 -0.49 8.37 27.58
C ALA A 348 0.36 7.65 28.63
N VAL A 349 -0.10 7.66 29.87
CA VAL A 349 0.47 6.82 30.93
C VAL A 349 -0.61 5.91 31.50
N ALA A 350 -0.44 4.61 31.34
CA ALA A 350 -1.37 3.61 31.88
C ALA A 350 -0.71 2.81 33.01
N ARG A 351 -1.47 2.49 34.06
CA ARG A 351 -0.99 1.71 35.21
C ARG A 351 -1.74 0.39 35.29
N VAL A 352 -1.00 -0.70 35.42
CA VAL A 352 -1.52 -2.06 35.47
C VAL A 352 -1.05 -2.74 36.75
N HIS A 353 -1.96 -3.03 37.66
CA HIS A 353 -1.67 -3.71 38.92
C HIS A 353 -2.07 -5.19 38.89
N ASP A 354 -3.07 -5.54 38.09
CA ASP A 354 -3.52 -6.91 37.88
C ASP A 354 -4.18 -7.07 36.47
N GLU A 355 -4.63 -8.28 36.16
CA GLU A 355 -5.25 -8.58 34.86
C GLU A 355 -6.54 -7.77 34.59
N GLY A 356 -7.23 -7.32 35.66
CA GLY A 356 -8.45 -6.51 35.54
C GLY A 356 -8.19 -5.11 34.96
N ASP A 357 -6.98 -4.57 35.19
CA ASP A 357 -6.60 -3.22 34.75
C ASP A 357 -6.15 -3.19 33.27
N VAL A 358 -5.91 -4.34 32.66
CA VAL A 358 -5.34 -4.42 31.27
C VAL A 358 -6.24 -3.72 30.28
N LEU A 359 -7.55 -3.96 30.33
CA LEU A 359 -8.48 -3.38 29.36
C LEU A 359 -8.58 -1.86 29.53
N ASP A 360 -8.63 -1.37 30.78
CA ASP A 360 -8.66 0.05 31.09
C ASP A 360 -7.35 0.75 30.66
N ALA A 361 -6.22 0.05 30.76
CA ALA A 361 -4.94 0.55 30.26
C ALA A 361 -4.93 0.68 28.74
N ILE A 362 -5.43 -0.31 28.01
CA ILE A 362 -5.58 -0.26 26.55
C ILE A 362 -6.52 0.88 26.14
N GLU A 363 -7.66 1.04 26.83
CA GLU A 363 -8.60 2.14 26.60
C GLU A 363 -7.92 3.50 26.82
N THR A 364 -7.19 3.67 27.92
CA THR A 364 -6.44 4.90 28.21
C THR A 364 -5.45 5.26 27.10
N ILE A 365 -4.74 4.27 26.59
CA ILE A 365 -3.76 4.48 25.52
C ILE A 365 -4.45 4.86 24.20
N LEU A 366 -5.50 4.12 23.81
CA LEU A 366 -6.18 4.35 22.54
C LEU A 366 -7.05 5.62 22.57
N ALA A 367 -7.67 5.97 23.73
CA ALA A 367 -8.45 7.19 23.86
C ALA A 367 -7.62 8.47 23.69
N SER A 368 -6.35 8.45 24.15
CA SER A 368 -5.43 9.59 23.98
C SER A 368 -5.12 9.89 22.50
N GLU A 369 -5.31 8.93 21.60
CA GLU A 369 -5.15 9.17 20.15
C GLU A 369 -6.39 9.84 19.52
N THR A 370 -7.60 9.54 20.02
CA THR A 370 -8.84 10.11 19.50
C THR A 370 -9.02 11.59 19.84
N GLU A 371 -8.54 12.03 20.99
CA GLU A 371 -8.64 13.42 21.42
C GLU A 371 -7.72 14.37 20.63
N ALA A 372 -6.65 13.86 20.03
CA ALA A 372 -5.68 14.64 19.25
C ALA A 372 -6.20 15.14 17.88
N ASP A 373 -7.35 14.66 17.41
CA ASP A 373 -7.91 14.99 16.08
C ASP A 373 -9.10 16.00 16.14
N GLU A 374 -9.54 16.49 17.32
CA GLU A 374 -10.53 17.56 17.50
C GLU A 374 -9.85 18.94 17.63
#